data_3bc754cf72fc897b8a19194b5f4ad0d8
#
_entry.id   3bc754cf72fc897b8a19194b5f4ad0d8
#
_cell.length_a   1.000
_cell.length_b   1.000
_cell.length_c   1.000
_cell.angle_alpha   90.00
_cell.angle_beta   90.00
_cell.angle_gamma   90.00
#
_symmetry.space_group_name_H-M   'P 1'
#
loop_
_entity.id
_entity.type
_entity.pdbx_description
1 polymer ?
#
loop_
_entity_poly.entity_id
_entity_poly.type
_entity_poly.pdbx_seq_one_letter_code
_entity_poly.pdbx_strand_id
1 'polypeptide(L)'
;MESIRYSARRFAEVLGLSPQQLTEAESRGPLSRMRAESPQRTMYTVDDLARARAALGRQPARRPMRRQLFLNFKGGTGKTSVSTSYAFRLAEMGHRVLVIDLDSQGHASKCLGVAGEEAERTLFDAIIRKTPLEQVIMRTGMPGLDIVPSNLTMSTIDLSLMPLAAREFRLRNALKEVDSAYDYAVLDAPPSFGLLNLNALMAAHDLFVPVLADFLSFHGLKLLFETVQSLEEDLQHVLDHIFIVVNAYNATFKIAKEAREALQKHYSEFLLKHVIRQCTKFAQASSEGIPIFAYDADSKGAQDIQAVLDEVRARIGDPVKLKLASAGDDAPMGARAKATAETTR
;
A
#
# COMPACT_ATOMS: atom_id res chain seq x y z
N MET A 1 -9.07 9.13 13.02
CA MET A 1 -7.79 8.59 13.52
C MET A 1 -7.28 9.22 14.82
N GLU A 2 -7.77 10.38 15.23
CA GLU A 2 -7.40 11.01 16.51
C GLU A 2 -7.70 10.18 17.76
N SER A 3 -8.60 9.19 17.67
CA SER A 3 -8.96 8.28 18.76
C SER A 3 -7.95 7.15 19.02
N ILE A 4 -6.93 6.99 18.14
CA ILE A 4 -5.93 5.93 18.30
C ILE A 4 -5.12 6.15 19.56
N ARG A 5 -5.03 5.09 20.37
CA ARG A 5 -4.29 5.09 21.64
C ARG A 5 -3.33 3.90 21.67
N TYR A 6 -2.15 4.14 22.21
CA TYR A 6 -1.11 3.14 22.40
C TYR A 6 -0.99 2.80 23.88
N SER A 7 -1.01 1.51 24.23
CA SER A 7 -0.55 1.07 25.54
C SER A 7 0.95 1.37 25.71
N ALA A 8 1.45 1.44 26.94
CA ALA A 8 2.88 1.68 27.19
C ALA A 8 3.78 0.65 26.49
N ARG A 9 3.35 -0.62 26.46
CA ARG A 9 4.07 -1.69 25.75
C ARG A 9 4.14 -1.40 24.24
N ARG A 10 3.01 -1.11 23.59
CA ARG A 10 2.94 -0.85 22.18
C ARG A 10 3.68 0.44 21.80
N PHE A 11 3.55 1.47 22.65
CA PHE A 11 4.27 2.74 22.45
C PHE A 11 5.79 2.54 22.47
N ALA A 12 6.31 1.79 23.45
CA ALA A 12 7.72 1.42 23.50
C ALA A 12 8.15 0.66 22.24
N GLU A 13 7.41 -0.36 21.84
CA GLU A 13 7.68 -1.18 20.66
C GLU A 13 7.76 -0.32 19.38
N VAL A 14 6.77 0.57 19.14
CA VAL A 14 6.75 1.44 17.98
C VAL A 14 7.92 2.44 17.97
N LEU A 15 8.40 2.85 19.16
CA LEU A 15 9.59 3.69 19.31
C LEU A 15 10.90 2.89 19.22
N GLY A 16 10.84 1.54 19.16
CA GLY A 16 12.02 0.68 19.20
C GLY A 16 12.70 0.67 20.58
N LEU A 17 11.92 0.81 21.67
CA LEU A 17 12.39 0.79 23.05
C LEU A 17 11.92 -0.49 23.75
N SER A 18 12.72 -0.97 24.70
CA SER A 18 12.19 -1.89 25.71
C SER A 18 11.27 -1.14 26.69
N PRO A 19 10.36 -1.85 27.41
CA PRO A 19 9.55 -1.22 28.46
C PRO A 19 10.39 -0.52 29.54
N GLN A 20 11.54 -1.07 29.88
CA GLN A 20 12.48 -0.48 30.85
C GLN A 20 13.09 0.81 30.31
N GLN A 21 13.53 0.82 29.04
CA GLN A 21 14.05 2.03 28.38
C GLN A 21 13.00 3.12 28.27
N LEU A 22 11.73 2.78 28.03
CA LEU A 22 10.65 3.77 28.03
C LEU A 22 10.51 4.39 29.43
N THR A 23 10.45 3.57 30.49
CA THR A 23 10.34 4.04 31.88
C THR A 23 11.52 4.96 32.26
N GLU A 24 12.74 4.60 31.87
CA GLU A 24 13.93 5.42 32.10
C GLU A 24 13.88 6.74 31.34
N ALA A 25 13.49 6.71 30.05
CA ALA A 25 13.34 7.91 29.24
C ALA A 25 12.29 8.88 29.82
N GLU A 26 11.23 8.36 30.41
CA GLU A 26 10.16 9.15 31.04
C GLU A 26 10.53 9.66 32.44
N SER A 27 11.32 8.92 33.20
CA SER A 27 11.67 9.32 34.58
C SER A 27 12.81 10.34 34.64
N ARG A 28 13.87 10.16 33.89
CA ARG A 28 15.10 10.98 33.94
C ARG A 28 15.66 11.33 32.57
N GLY A 29 14.99 10.91 31.49
CA GLY A 29 15.46 11.04 30.11
C GLY A 29 14.71 12.09 29.28
N PRO A 30 14.84 12.01 27.97
CA PRO A 30 14.27 12.99 27.02
C PRO A 30 12.74 13.06 27.03
N LEU A 31 12.04 12.06 27.58
CA LEU A 31 10.58 12.04 27.69
C LEU A 31 10.04 12.51 29.04
N SER A 32 10.91 12.98 29.97
CA SER A 32 10.50 13.41 31.31
C SER A 32 9.46 14.53 31.31
N ARG A 33 9.51 15.45 30.34
CA ARG A 33 8.50 16.51 30.19
C ARG A 33 7.12 15.93 29.84
N MET A 34 7.07 14.96 28.93
CA MET A 34 5.81 14.30 28.56
C MET A 34 5.18 13.58 29.74
N ARG A 35 5.99 12.97 30.61
CA ARG A 35 5.52 12.32 31.83
C ARG A 35 5.05 13.35 32.87
N ALA A 36 5.74 14.45 33.01
CA ALA A 36 5.35 15.54 33.92
C ALA A 36 4.00 16.19 33.53
N GLU A 37 3.71 16.31 32.22
CA GLU A 37 2.43 16.81 31.73
C GLU A 37 1.25 15.88 32.03
N SER A 38 1.49 14.58 32.22
CA SER A 38 0.47 13.57 32.48
C SER A 38 1.03 12.44 33.38
N PRO A 39 1.17 12.66 34.70
CA PRO A 39 1.84 11.72 35.60
C PRO A 39 1.17 10.34 35.70
N GLN A 40 -0.15 10.28 35.52
CA GLN A 40 -0.95 9.05 35.62
C GLN A 40 -1.27 8.43 34.25
N ARG A 41 -0.53 8.83 33.19
CA ARG A 41 -0.77 8.36 31.84
C ARG A 41 -0.59 6.86 31.71
N THR A 42 -1.62 6.17 31.24
CA THR A 42 -1.61 4.74 30.91
C THR A 42 -1.66 4.48 29.39
N MET A 43 -2.11 5.49 28.63
CA MET A 43 -2.26 5.43 27.18
C MET A 43 -1.63 6.65 26.52
N TYR A 44 -1.06 6.46 25.35
CA TYR A 44 -0.39 7.49 24.55
C TYR A 44 -1.17 7.74 23.27
N THR A 45 -1.12 8.97 22.80
CA THR A 45 -1.75 9.40 21.54
C THR A 45 -0.79 9.27 20.35
N VAL A 46 -1.31 9.45 19.14
CA VAL A 46 -0.47 9.57 17.94
C VAL A 46 0.46 10.79 17.99
N ASP A 47 0.01 11.89 18.60
CA ASP A 47 0.85 13.10 18.80
C ASP A 47 1.97 12.85 19.79
N ASP A 48 1.69 12.06 20.85
CA ASP A 48 2.73 11.65 21.79
C ASP A 48 3.82 10.83 21.09
N LEU A 49 3.45 9.99 20.13
CA LEU A 49 4.40 9.21 19.34
C LEU A 49 5.33 10.12 18.51
N ALA A 50 4.76 11.13 17.84
CA ALA A 50 5.54 12.09 17.07
C ALA A 50 6.49 12.92 17.97
N ARG A 51 5.98 13.40 19.11
CA ARG A 51 6.76 14.14 20.11
C ARG A 51 7.89 13.30 20.70
N ALA A 52 7.60 12.04 21.04
CA ALA A 52 8.59 11.12 21.60
C ALA A 52 9.71 10.82 20.60
N ARG A 53 9.38 10.59 19.31
CA ARG A 53 10.39 10.40 18.26
C ARG A 53 11.31 11.60 18.13
N ALA A 54 10.74 12.81 18.13
CA ALA A 54 11.53 14.03 18.05
C ALA A 54 12.47 14.18 19.26
N ALA A 55 11.96 13.98 20.47
CA ALA A 55 12.74 14.07 21.72
C ALA A 55 13.86 13.02 21.81
N LEU A 56 13.63 11.83 21.26
CA LEU A 56 14.61 10.72 21.23
C LEU A 56 15.61 10.81 20.07
N GLY A 57 15.44 11.76 19.13
CA GLY A 57 16.24 11.84 17.92
C GLY A 57 16.09 10.62 16.99
N ARG A 58 14.92 9.94 17.07
CA ARG A 58 14.62 8.71 16.30
C ARG A 58 13.76 8.96 15.07
N GLN A 59 13.89 10.12 14.47
CA GLN A 59 13.26 10.40 13.18
C GLN A 59 14.05 9.72 12.06
N PRO A 60 13.39 9.06 11.10
CA PRO A 60 14.06 8.53 9.93
C PRO A 60 14.82 9.63 9.17
N ALA A 61 15.95 9.29 8.60
CA ALA A 61 16.69 10.20 7.72
C ALA A 61 15.82 10.57 6.51
N ARG A 62 15.88 11.83 6.10
CA ARG A 62 15.23 12.33 4.89
C ARG A 62 15.76 11.60 3.66
N ARG A 63 14.87 11.23 2.75
CA ARG A 63 15.17 10.59 1.49
C ARG A 63 14.32 11.19 0.37
N PRO A 64 14.70 11.03 -0.91
CA PRO A 64 13.82 11.30 -2.02
C PRO A 64 12.53 10.48 -1.91
N MET A 65 11.39 11.06 -2.28
CA MET A 65 10.09 10.39 -2.20
C MET A 65 10.07 9.13 -3.06
N ARG A 66 9.80 7.97 -2.43
CA ARG A 66 9.63 6.71 -3.12
C ARG A 66 8.14 6.44 -3.38
N ARG A 67 7.79 6.22 -4.65
CA ARG A 67 6.41 6.05 -5.10
C ARG A 67 6.13 4.58 -5.29
N GLN A 68 5.17 4.05 -4.53
CA GLN A 68 4.85 2.63 -4.41
C GLN A 68 3.40 2.40 -4.81
N LEU A 69 3.17 1.71 -5.92
CA LEU A 69 1.85 1.45 -6.49
C LEU A 69 1.34 0.07 -6.07
N PHE A 70 0.13 0.02 -5.53
CA PHE A 70 -0.60 -1.21 -5.26
C PHE A 70 -1.64 -1.44 -6.35
N LEU A 71 -1.38 -2.37 -7.26
CA LEU A 71 -2.21 -2.64 -8.44
C LEU A 71 -2.41 -4.13 -8.63
N ASN A 72 -3.63 -4.51 -8.95
CA ASN A 72 -4.00 -5.78 -9.56
C ASN A 72 -5.35 -5.58 -10.27
N PHE A 73 -5.48 -6.08 -11.49
CA PHE A 73 -6.71 -5.95 -12.27
C PHE A 73 -7.85 -6.82 -11.74
N LYS A 74 -7.57 -7.78 -10.86
CA LYS A 74 -8.59 -8.56 -10.15
C LYS A 74 -9.10 -7.79 -8.94
N GLY A 75 -10.42 -7.69 -8.80
CA GLY A 75 -11.08 -7.15 -7.61
C GLY A 75 -10.94 -8.10 -6.41
N GLY A 76 -11.01 -7.56 -5.18
CA GLY A 76 -11.02 -8.35 -3.96
C GLY A 76 -9.66 -8.98 -3.57
N THR A 77 -8.55 -8.61 -4.20
CA THR A 77 -7.20 -9.09 -3.84
C THR A 77 -6.63 -8.44 -2.58
N GLY A 78 -7.32 -7.44 -2.02
CA GLY A 78 -6.93 -6.74 -0.80
C GLY A 78 -5.98 -5.57 -1.02
N LYS A 79 -5.92 -4.99 -2.23
CA LYS A 79 -5.08 -3.82 -2.56
C LYS A 79 -5.20 -2.73 -1.50
N THR A 80 -6.41 -2.20 -1.30
CA THR A 80 -6.69 -1.10 -0.36
C THR A 80 -6.37 -1.46 1.08
N SER A 81 -6.74 -2.66 1.55
CA SER A 81 -6.44 -3.07 2.93
C SER A 81 -4.93 -3.21 3.19
N VAL A 82 -4.19 -3.69 2.18
CA VAL A 82 -2.73 -3.83 2.28
C VAL A 82 -2.05 -2.47 2.15
N SER A 83 -2.41 -1.65 1.14
CA SER A 83 -1.80 -0.34 0.89
C SER A 83 -1.98 0.63 2.05
N THR A 84 -3.22 0.74 2.58
CA THR A 84 -3.52 1.64 3.72
C THR A 84 -2.85 1.18 5.01
N SER A 85 -2.82 -0.13 5.28
CA SER A 85 -2.13 -0.68 6.45
C SER A 85 -0.61 -0.51 6.35
N TYR A 86 -0.05 -0.70 5.16
CA TYR A 86 1.36 -0.48 4.86
C TYR A 86 1.74 1.00 5.04
N ALA A 87 0.96 1.92 4.48
CA ALA A 87 1.16 3.36 4.60
C ALA A 87 1.07 3.83 6.06
N PHE A 88 0.05 3.36 6.79
CA PHE A 88 -0.11 3.67 8.21
C PHE A 88 1.10 3.21 9.02
N ARG A 89 1.59 1.98 8.76
CA ARG A 89 2.77 1.46 9.47
C ARG A 89 4.03 2.26 9.19
N LEU A 90 4.25 2.69 7.96
CA LEU A 90 5.36 3.59 7.61
C LEU A 90 5.29 4.91 8.41
N ALA A 91 4.09 5.50 8.54
CA ALA A 91 3.88 6.70 9.34
C ALA A 91 4.11 6.44 10.84
N GLU A 92 3.61 5.31 11.38
CA GLU A 92 3.96 4.88 12.74
C GLU A 92 5.47 4.76 12.95
N MET A 93 6.23 4.37 11.94
CA MET A 93 7.70 4.30 11.99
C MET A 93 8.37 5.68 11.89
N GLY A 94 7.59 6.75 11.67
CA GLY A 94 8.05 8.13 11.64
C GLY A 94 8.36 8.68 10.24
N HIS A 95 8.05 7.94 9.18
CA HIS A 95 8.16 8.43 7.81
C HIS A 95 7.00 9.37 7.47
N ARG A 96 7.25 10.29 6.54
CA ARG A 96 6.22 11.15 5.96
C ARG A 96 5.65 10.43 4.75
N VAL A 97 4.36 10.12 4.81
CA VAL A 97 3.68 9.29 3.82
C VAL A 97 2.49 10.03 3.23
N LEU A 98 2.40 10.05 1.91
CA LEU A 98 1.24 10.53 1.18
C LEU A 98 0.54 9.32 0.53
N VAL A 99 -0.72 9.11 0.86
CA VAL A 99 -1.56 8.12 0.17
C VAL A 99 -2.28 8.81 -0.99
N ILE A 100 -2.32 8.17 -2.15
CA ILE A 100 -3.10 8.62 -3.30
C ILE A 100 -4.18 7.58 -3.54
N ASP A 101 -5.43 7.95 -3.25
CA ASP A 101 -6.59 7.12 -3.53
C ASP A 101 -7.01 7.31 -5.00
N LEU A 102 -6.81 6.27 -5.82
CA LEU A 102 -7.13 6.29 -7.25
C LEU A 102 -8.49 5.65 -7.54
N ASP A 103 -9.10 4.97 -6.55
CA ASP A 103 -10.39 4.30 -6.74
C ASP A 103 -11.55 5.29 -6.52
N SER A 104 -12.44 5.43 -7.50
CA SER A 104 -13.64 6.26 -7.41
C SER A 104 -14.57 5.89 -6.24
N GLN A 105 -14.41 4.70 -5.66
CA GLN A 105 -15.15 4.26 -4.48
C GLN A 105 -14.64 4.88 -3.17
N GLY A 106 -13.45 5.51 -3.18
CA GLY A 106 -12.90 6.21 -2.03
C GLY A 106 -12.60 5.31 -0.82
N HIS A 107 -12.31 4.02 -1.05
CA HIS A 107 -12.13 3.07 0.04
C HIS A 107 -10.87 3.37 0.85
N ALA A 108 -9.75 3.77 0.23
CA ALA A 108 -8.55 4.16 0.94
C ALA A 108 -8.78 5.43 1.78
N SER A 109 -9.53 6.41 1.22
CA SER A 109 -9.93 7.61 1.94
C SER A 109 -10.71 7.27 3.21
N LYS A 110 -11.73 6.41 3.11
CA LYS A 110 -12.53 5.96 4.25
C LYS A 110 -11.68 5.22 5.29
N CYS A 111 -10.81 4.29 4.86
CA CYS A 111 -9.91 3.55 5.75
C CYS A 111 -8.91 4.46 6.50
N LEU A 112 -8.64 5.64 5.99
CA LEU A 112 -7.78 6.62 6.64
C LEU A 112 -8.55 7.73 7.35
N GLY A 113 -9.86 7.55 7.54
CA GLY A 113 -10.73 8.45 8.30
C GLY A 113 -11.03 9.77 7.59
N VAL A 114 -10.92 9.80 6.26
CA VAL A 114 -11.22 10.95 5.42
C VAL A 114 -12.50 10.69 4.62
N ALA A 115 -13.49 11.56 4.76
CA ALA A 115 -14.72 11.52 3.98
C ALA A 115 -14.45 12.09 2.58
N GLY A 116 -14.01 11.24 1.64
CA GLY A 116 -13.72 11.65 0.27
C GLY A 116 -14.92 12.25 -0.46
N GLU A 117 -16.13 11.83 -0.08
CA GLU A 117 -17.40 12.36 -0.63
C GLU A 117 -17.61 13.84 -0.29
N GLU A 118 -17.07 14.31 0.85
CA GLU A 118 -17.13 15.70 1.31
C GLU A 118 -15.92 16.52 0.84
N ALA A 119 -14.95 15.91 0.18
CA ALA A 119 -13.77 16.61 -0.29
C ALA A 119 -14.14 17.57 -1.43
N GLU A 120 -13.89 18.86 -1.24
CA GLU A 120 -14.09 19.88 -2.28
C GLU A 120 -13.23 19.64 -3.52
N ARG A 121 -12.06 19.03 -3.32
CA ARG A 121 -11.07 18.74 -4.35
C ARG A 121 -10.55 17.33 -4.21
N THR A 122 -10.32 16.69 -5.34
CA THR A 122 -9.79 15.33 -5.44
C THR A 122 -8.62 15.28 -6.40
N LEU A 123 -8.06 14.10 -6.60
CA LEU A 123 -7.03 13.87 -7.59
C LEU A 123 -7.46 14.33 -9.01
N PHE A 124 -8.77 14.29 -9.32
CA PHE A 124 -9.31 14.80 -10.58
C PHE A 124 -8.92 16.27 -10.81
N ASP A 125 -9.00 17.10 -9.77
CA ASP A 125 -8.66 18.52 -9.86
C ASP A 125 -7.17 18.72 -10.14
N ALA A 126 -6.30 17.94 -9.50
CA ALA A 126 -4.87 18.01 -9.73
C ALA A 126 -4.47 17.57 -11.14
N ILE A 127 -5.00 16.43 -11.61
CA ILE A 127 -4.60 15.83 -12.88
C ILE A 127 -5.24 16.53 -14.10
N ILE A 128 -6.54 16.85 -14.01
CA ILE A 128 -7.30 17.40 -15.13
C ILE A 128 -7.28 18.93 -15.13
N ARG A 129 -7.58 19.54 -13.98
CA ARG A 129 -7.70 21.01 -13.82
C ARG A 129 -6.38 21.71 -13.50
N LYS A 130 -5.31 20.93 -13.23
CA LYS A 130 -3.98 21.42 -12.84
C LYS A 130 -3.99 22.23 -11.54
N THR A 131 -4.89 21.90 -10.63
CA THR A 131 -4.86 22.42 -9.26
C THR A 131 -3.57 21.95 -8.59
N PRO A 132 -2.78 22.81 -7.93
CA PRO A 132 -1.60 22.38 -7.18
C PRO A 132 -1.92 21.26 -6.22
N LEU A 133 -1.11 20.19 -6.22
CA LEU A 133 -1.41 18.98 -5.45
C LEU A 133 -1.51 19.26 -3.95
N GLU A 134 -0.74 20.23 -3.43
CA GLU A 134 -0.80 20.67 -2.03
C GLU A 134 -2.19 21.16 -1.60
N GLN A 135 -2.99 21.71 -2.53
CA GLN A 135 -4.34 22.19 -2.25
C GLN A 135 -5.39 21.06 -2.24
N VAL A 136 -5.00 19.85 -2.65
CA VAL A 136 -5.86 18.66 -2.70
C VAL A 136 -5.56 17.73 -1.52
N ILE A 137 -4.36 17.81 -0.96
CA ILE A 137 -3.92 16.96 0.15
C ILE A 137 -4.73 17.25 1.41
N MET A 138 -5.24 16.20 2.05
CA MET A 138 -5.96 16.24 3.32
C MET A 138 -5.21 15.50 4.42
N ARG A 139 -5.35 16.00 5.66
CA ARG A 139 -4.79 15.36 6.86
C ARG A 139 -5.64 14.18 7.29
N THR A 140 -5.00 13.08 7.70
CA THR A 140 -5.71 11.89 8.18
C THR A 140 -5.91 11.86 9.70
N GLY A 141 -5.31 12.78 10.44
CA GLY A 141 -5.26 12.75 11.91
C GLY A 141 -4.15 11.84 12.47
N MET A 142 -3.40 11.11 11.63
CA MET A 142 -2.15 10.44 11.99
C MET A 142 -0.97 11.33 11.59
N PRO A 143 -0.12 11.81 12.52
CA PRO A 143 1.03 12.63 12.19
C PRO A 143 1.96 11.94 11.17
N GLY A 144 2.28 12.65 10.09
CA GLY A 144 3.12 12.11 9.02
C GLY A 144 2.38 11.26 8.00
N LEU A 145 1.05 11.15 8.09
CA LEU A 145 0.23 10.45 7.09
C LEU A 145 -0.84 11.39 6.54
N ASP A 146 -0.72 11.74 5.28
CA ASP A 146 -1.68 12.56 4.55
C ASP A 146 -2.27 11.78 3.36
N ILE A 147 -3.36 12.28 2.79
CA ILE A 147 -4.03 11.63 1.66
C ILE A 147 -4.48 12.62 0.61
N VAL A 148 -4.36 12.26 -0.66
CA VAL A 148 -5.13 12.81 -1.77
C VAL A 148 -6.39 11.96 -1.89
N PRO A 149 -7.57 12.50 -1.54
CA PRO A 149 -8.81 11.72 -1.48
C PRO A 149 -9.38 11.45 -2.87
N SER A 150 -10.24 10.45 -2.94
CA SER A 150 -11.04 10.11 -4.11
C SER A 150 -12.54 10.14 -3.81
N ASN A 151 -13.32 10.39 -4.85
CA ASN A 151 -14.78 10.26 -4.83
C ASN A 151 -15.31 9.89 -6.22
N LEU A 152 -16.63 9.87 -6.39
CA LEU A 152 -17.27 9.45 -7.62
C LEU A 152 -16.90 10.30 -8.86
N THR A 153 -16.37 11.52 -8.70
CA THR A 153 -15.90 12.32 -9.86
C THR A 153 -14.75 11.62 -10.59
N MET A 154 -13.98 10.79 -9.88
CA MET A 154 -12.90 9.99 -10.47
C MET A 154 -13.38 8.96 -11.49
N SER A 155 -14.65 8.57 -11.49
CA SER A 155 -15.21 7.60 -12.46
C SER A 155 -15.12 8.05 -13.92
N THR A 156 -15.01 9.35 -14.16
CA THR A 156 -14.92 9.94 -15.53
C THR A 156 -13.48 10.32 -15.90
N ILE A 157 -12.50 10.01 -15.07
CA ILE A 157 -11.12 10.52 -15.25
C ILE A 157 -10.47 10.00 -16.52
N ASP A 158 -10.70 8.75 -16.91
CA ASP A 158 -10.14 8.17 -18.12
C ASP A 158 -10.62 8.93 -19.37
N LEU A 159 -11.93 9.22 -19.45
CA LEU A 159 -12.50 10.01 -20.53
C LEU A 159 -11.92 11.44 -20.56
N SER A 160 -11.72 12.03 -19.40
CA SER A 160 -11.15 13.38 -19.26
C SER A 160 -9.66 13.44 -19.62
N LEU A 161 -8.93 12.35 -19.43
CA LEU A 161 -7.52 12.23 -19.81
C LEU A 161 -7.31 12.05 -21.32
N MET A 162 -8.23 11.37 -22.01
CA MET A 162 -8.07 11.00 -23.44
C MET A 162 -7.64 12.16 -24.35
N PRO A 163 -8.26 13.37 -24.29
CA PRO A 163 -7.89 14.47 -25.19
C PRO A 163 -6.64 15.23 -24.77
N LEU A 164 -6.05 14.93 -23.62
CA LEU A 164 -4.97 15.73 -23.04
C LEU A 164 -3.60 15.30 -23.58
N ALA A 165 -2.76 16.27 -23.89
CA ALA A 165 -1.36 16.02 -24.21
C ALA A 165 -0.59 15.52 -22.98
N ALA A 166 0.38 14.60 -23.22
CA ALA A 166 1.19 13.96 -22.18
C ALA A 166 0.32 13.37 -21.05
N ARG A 167 -0.83 12.81 -21.41
CA ARG A 167 -1.86 12.30 -20.51
C ARG A 167 -1.35 11.18 -19.61
N GLU A 168 -0.35 10.42 -20.04
CA GLU A 168 0.28 9.31 -19.32
C GLU A 168 1.16 9.77 -18.15
N PHE A 169 1.57 11.05 -18.16
CA PHE A 169 2.53 11.61 -17.20
C PHE A 169 1.92 12.60 -16.20
N ARG A 170 0.60 12.79 -16.23
CA ARG A 170 -0.07 13.80 -15.42
C ARG A 170 0.11 13.58 -13.92
N LEU A 171 -0.09 12.35 -13.44
CA LEU A 171 0.10 12.00 -12.03
C LEU A 171 1.56 12.15 -11.61
N ARG A 172 2.50 11.65 -12.43
CA ARG A 172 3.93 11.81 -12.16
C ARG A 172 4.33 13.28 -12.00
N ASN A 173 3.80 14.15 -12.87
CA ASN A 173 4.11 15.56 -12.82
C ASN A 173 3.50 16.26 -11.60
N ALA A 174 2.26 15.92 -11.22
CA ALA A 174 1.64 16.44 -10.01
C ALA A 174 2.40 16.01 -8.74
N LEU A 175 2.84 14.75 -8.65
CA LEU A 175 3.61 14.24 -7.51
C LEU A 175 4.98 14.91 -7.36
N LYS A 176 5.61 15.41 -8.44
CA LYS A 176 6.87 16.15 -8.35
C LYS A 176 6.77 17.42 -7.51
N GLU A 177 5.60 18.05 -7.48
CA GLU A 177 5.37 19.28 -6.70
C GLU A 177 5.59 19.07 -5.20
N VAL A 178 5.40 17.84 -4.72
CA VAL A 178 5.46 17.48 -3.30
C VAL A 178 6.59 16.48 -2.95
N ASP A 179 7.49 16.17 -3.89
CA ASP A 179 8.58 15.20 -3.71
C ASP A 179 9.44 15.47 -2.46
N SER A 180 9.68 16.74 -2.11
CA SER A 180 10.47 17.10 -0.93
C SER A 180 9.70 17.02 0.39
N ALA A 181 8.36 17.00 0.33
CA ALA A 181 7.51 17.00 1.52
C ALA A 181 7.34 15.59 2.12
N TYR A 182 7.46 14.54 1.33
CA TYR A 182 7.21 13.16 1.73
C TYR A 182 8.39 12.24 1.49
N ASP A 183 8.46 11.12 2.23
CA ASP A 183 9.45 10.06 2.06
C ASP A 183 8.88 8.91 1.22
N TYR A 184 7.55 8.73 1.27
CA TYR A 184 6.82 7.76 0.47
C TYR A 184 5.52 8.35 -0.08
N ALA A 185 5.18 7.95 -1.31
CA ALA A 185 3.82 8.05 -1.85
C ALA A 185 3.29 6.63 -2.10
N VAL A 186 2.18 6.29 -1.47
CA VAL A 186 1.50 4.99 -1.62
C VAL A 186 0.26 5.21 -2.48
N LEU A 187 0.26 4.61 -3.68
CA LEU A 187 -0.81 4.75 -4.65
C LEU A 187 -1.71 3.51 -4.58
N ASP A 188 -2.98 3.70 -4.22
CA ASP A 188 -3.99 2.62 -4.15
C ASP A 188 -4.85 2.65 -5.42
N ALA A 189 -4.68 1.66 -6.29
CA ALA A 189 -5.28 1.63 -7.63
C ALA A 189 -6.59 0.82 -7.70
N PRO A 190 -7.56 1.25 -8.54
CA PRO A 190 -8.76 0.47 -8.81
C PRO A 190 -8.45 -0.82 -9.59
N PRO A 191 -9.35 -1.82 -9.58
CA PRO A 191 -9.17 -3.07 -10.31
C PRO A 191 -9.55 -2.94 -11.80
N SER A 192 -9.24 -1.82 -12.44
CA SER A 192 -9.55 -1.54 -13.84
C SER A 192 -8.29 -1.47 -14.70
N PHE A 193 -8.47 -1.61 -15.99
CA PHE A 193 -7.43 -1.32 -16.98
C PHE A 193 -7.80 -0.02 -17.69
N GLY A 194 -7.09 1.09 -17.41
CA GLY A 194 -7.41 2.40 -17.99
C GLY A 194 -6.25 3.38 -17.90
N LEU A 195 -6.46 4.58 -18.44
CA LEU A 195 -5.47 5.65 -18.45
C LEU A 195 -5.02 6.10 -17.06
N LEU A 196 -5.90 6.01 -16.07
CA LEU A 196 -5.55 6.34 -14.69
C LEU A 196 -4.51 5.36 -14.13
N ASN A 197 -4.72 4.04 -14.35
CA ASN A 197 -3.75 3.03 -13.91
C ASN A 197 -2.44 3.10 -14.71
N LEU A 198 -2.50 3.47 -15.98
CA LEU A 198 -1.32 3.80 -16.77
C LEU A 198 -0.56 4.99 -16.16
N ASN A 199 -1.25 6.07 -15.76
CA ASN A 199 -0.64 7.19 -15.05
C ASN A 199 0.02 6.77 -13.74
N ALA A 200 -0.63 5.86 -12.99
CA ALA A 200 -0.09 5.34 -11.74
C ALA A 200 1.19 4.53 -11.96
N LEU A 201 1.21 3.65 -12.98
CA LEU A 201 2.41 2.91 -13.39
C LEU A 201 3.54 3.85 -13.79
N MET A 202 3.25 4.87 -14.63
CA MET A 202 4.23 5.87 -15.07
C MET A 202 4.76 6.77 -13.94
N ALA A 203 4.04 6.86 -12.83
CA ALA A 203 4.45 7.62 -11.66
C ALA A 203 5.24 6.79 -10.65
N ALA A 204 5.08 5.47 -10.66
CA ALA A 204 5.63 4.56 -9.65
C ALA A 204 7.13 4.28 -9.84
N HIS A 205 7.82 4.00 -8.74
CA HIS A 205 9.13 3.37 -8.70
C HIS A 205 8.99 1.87 -8.41
N ASP A 206 8.07 1.48 -7.53
CA ASP A 206 7.81 0.10 -7.16
C ASP A 206 6.36 -0.27 -7.44
N LEU A 207 6.15 -1.50 -7.90
CA LEU A 207 4.84 -2.08 -8.10
C LEU A 207 4.60 -3.22 -7.11
N PHE A 208 3.55 -3.09 -6.30
CA PHE A 208 3.05 -4.14 -5.42
C PHE A 208 1.82 -4.79 -6.06
N VAL A 209 1.86 -6.11 -6.16
CA VAL A 209 0.79 -6.91 -6.76
C VAL A 209 0.24 -7.88 -5.72
N PRO A 210 -0.75 -7.45 -4.90
CA PRO A 210 -1.45 -8.37 -4.01
C PRO A 210 -2.25 -9.38 -4.81
N VAL A 211 -2.00 -10.69 -4.58
CA VAL A 211 -2.67 -11.79 -5.27
C VAL A 211 -3.31 -12.74 -4.26
N LEU A 212 -4.43 -13.33 -4.62
CA LEU A 212 -4.97 -14.46 -3.87
C LEU A 212 -4.22 -15.73 -4.27
N ALA A 213 -4.11 -16.69 -3.35
CA ALA A 213 -3.53 -17.99 -3.64
C ALA A 213 -4.54 -18.87 -4.40
N ASP A 214 -4.88 -18.48 -5.63
CA ASP A 214 -5.76 -19.20 -6.54
C ASP A 214 -5.24 -19.16 -7.99
N PHE A 215 -5.68 -20.11 -8.82
CA PHE A 215 -5.23 -20.22 -10.21
C PHE A 215 -5.73 -19.09 -11.11
N LEU A 216 -6.84 -18.42 -10.77
CA LEU A 216 -7.36 -17.29 -11.54
C LEU A 216 -6.46 -16.05 -11.47
N SER A 217 -5.63 -15.97 -10.44
CA SER A 217 -4.69 -14.87 -10.26
C SER A 217 -3.58 -14.85 -11.32
N PHE A 218 -3.24 -15.98 -11.94
CA PHE A 218 -2.18 -16.07 -12.96
C PHE A 218 -2.49 -15.29 -14.24
N HIS A 219 -3.75 -15.34 -14.73
CA HIS A 219 -4.12 -14.61 -15.93
C HIS A 219 -3.99 -13.10 -15.75
N GLY A 220 -4.42 -12.59 -14.58
CA GLY A 220 -4.28 -11.16 -14.26
C GLY A 220 -2.80 -10.74 -14.12
N LEU A 221 -1.95 -11.61 -13.56
CA LEU A 221 -0.51 -11.36 -13.48
C LEU A 221 0.13 -11.31 -14.87
N LYS A 222 -0.16 -12.25 -15.75
CA LYS A 222 0.39 -12.28 -17.11
C LYS A 222 0.07 -10.96 -17.84
N LEU A 223 -1.19 -10.54 -17.85
CA LEU A 223 -1.60 -9.28 -18.48
C LEU A 223 -0.89 -8.07 -17.86
N LEU A 224 -0.73 -8.04 -16.53
CA LEU A 224 -0.03 -6.95 -15.85
C LEU A 224 1.44 -6.88 -16.26
N PHE A 225 2.14 -8.03 -16.33
CA PHE A 225 3.53 -8.08 -16.75
C PHE A 225 3.71 -7.69 -18.23
N GLU A 226 2.82 -8.14 -19.12
CA GLU A 226 2.80 -7.72 -20.51
C GLU A 226 2.61 -6.21 -20.63
N THR A 227 1.73 -5.62 -19.81
CA THR A 227 1.54 -4.16 -19.75
C THR A 227 2.81 -3.45 -19.29
N VAL A 228 3.44 -3.91 -18.20
CA VAL A 228 4.70 -3.34 -17.70
C VAL A 228 5.80 -3.41 -18.76
N GLN A 229 5.92 -4.52 -19.46
CA GLN A 229 6.89 -4.68 -20.55
C GLN A 229 6.64 -3.71 -21.69
N SER A 230 5.38 -3.53 -22.14
CA SER A 230 5.04 -2.55 -23.17
C SER A 230 5.40 -1.11 -22.73
N LEU A 231 5.23 -0.77 -21.45
CA LEU A 231 5.63 0.55 -20.92
C LEU A 231 7.15 0.75 -20.95
N GLU A 232 7.92 -0.29 -20.68
CA GLU A 232 9.38 -0.25 -20.79
C GLU A 232 9.83 -0.04 -22.22
N GLU A 233 9.23 -0.77 -23.16
CA GLU A 233 9.57 -0.71 -24.59
C GLU A 233 9.11 0.61 -25.24
N ASP A 234 7.84 1.03 -25.02
CA ASP A 234 7.23 2.14 -25.73
C ASP A 234 7.52 3.51 -25.09
N LEU A 235 7.55 3.58 -23.75
CA LEU A 235 7.65 4.81 -22.99
C LEU A 235 8.97 4.94 -22.20
N GLN A 236 9.87 3.97 -22.32
CA GLN A 236 11.17 3.92 -21.63
C GLN A 236 11.02 4.12 -20.11
N HIS A 237 9.91 3.61 -19.56
CA HIS A 237 9.65 3.65 -18.12
C HIS A 237 9.96 2.30 -17.49
N VAL A 238 10.95 2.26 -16.60
CA VAL A 238 11.38 1.06 -15.88
C VAL A 238 11.00 1.20 -14.42
N LEU A 239 10.32 0.18 -13.89
CA LEU A 239 10.08 0.05 -12.47
C LEU A 239 11.36 -0.44 -11.78
N ASP A 240 11.70 0.15 -10.63
CA ASP A 240 12.86 -0.30 -9.84
C ASP A 240 12.62 -1.72 -9.30
N HIS A 241 11.39 -2.00 -8.80
CA HIS A 241 11.02 -3.29 -8.23
C HIS A 241 9.56 -3.65 -8.54
N ILE A 242 9.31 -4.96 -8.64
CA ILE A 242 7.97 -5.54 -8.61
C ILE A 242 7.90 -6.53 -7.45
N PHE A 243 6.85 -6.42 -6.62
CA PHE A 243 6.62 -7.25 -5.45
C PHE A 243 5.28 -7.97 -5.55
N ILE A 244 5.28 -9.27 -5.76
CA ILE A 244 4.06 -10.09 -5.67
C ILE A 244 3.87 -10.49 -4.20
N VAL A 245 2.72 -10.12 -3.64
CA VAL A 245 2.35 -10.40 -2.25
C VAL A 245 1.18 -11.37 -2.23
N VAL A 246 1.38 -12.59 -1.73
CA VAL A 246 0.28 -13.53 -1.55
C VAL A 246 -0.55 -13.09 -0.36
N ASN A 247 -1.80 -12.70 -0.63
CA ASN A 247 -2.76 -12.23 0.37
C ASN A 247 -3.85 -13.26 0.66
N ALA A 248 -4.46 -13.16 1.83
CA ALA A 248 -5.50 -14.05 2.34
C ALA A 248 -5.09 -15.54 2.27
N TYR A 249 -3.80 -15.81 2.47
CA TYR A 249 -3.25 -17.16 2.40
C TYR A 249 -3.75 -18.06 3.53
N ASN A 250 -4.27 -19.22 3.17
CA ASN A 250 -4.66 -20.24 4.14
C ASN A 250 -3.95 -21.57 3.82
N ALA A 251 -2.96 -21.90 4.66
CA ALA A 251 -2.14 -23.10 4.48
C ALA A 251 -2.89 -24.43 4.67
N THR A 252 -4.14 -24.41 5.15
CA THR A 252 -4.95 -25.65 5.24
C THR A 252 -5.53 -26.07 3.90
N PHE A 253 -5.66 -25.12 2.94
CA PHE A 253 -6.19 -25.40 1.62
C PHE A 253 -5.10 -25.90 0.67
N LYS A 254 -5.30 -27.10 0.10
CA LYS A 254 -4.38 -27.68 -0.87
C LYS A 254 -4.18 -26.77 -2.07
N ILE A 255 -5.26 -26.21 -2.60
CA ILE A 255 -5.23 -25.29 -3.74
C ILE A 255 -4.37 -24.04 -3.47
N ALA A 256 -4.36 -23.53 -2.24
CA ALA A 256 -3.55 -22.38 -1.89
C ALA A 256 -2.05 -22.70 -1.86
N LYS A 257 -1.69 -23.90 -1.43
CA LYS A 257 -0.30 -24.39 -1.48
C LYS A 257 0.17 -24.55 -2.92
N GLU A 258 -0.61 -25.26 -3.74
CA GLU A 258 -0.31 -25.50 -5.16
C GLU A 258 -0.19 -24.18 -5.94
N ALA A 259 -1.09 -23.22 -5.71
CA ALA A 259 -1.02 -21.90 -6.32
C ALA A 259 0.24 -21.13 -5.90
N ARG A 260 0.62 -21.18 -4.61
CA ARG A 260 1.86 -20.55 -4.13
C ARG A 260 3.10 -21.20 -4.74
N GLU A 261 3.14 -22.53 -4.84
CA GLU A 261 4.24 -23.25 -5.48
C GLU A 261 4.36 -22.89 -6.97
N ALA A 262 3.24 -22.75 -7.67
CA ALA A 262 3.22 -22.29 -9.05
C ALA A 262 3.71 -20.83 -9.17
N LEU A 263 3.30 -19.92 -8.27
CA LEU A 263 3.85 -18.57 -8.21
C LEU A 263 5.36 -18.59 -7.96
N GLN A 264 5.83 -19.42 -7.04
CA GLN A 264 7.26 -19.58 -6.77
C GLN A 264 8.02 -20.10 -8.00
N LYS A 265 7.43 -21.00 -8.78
CA LYS A 265 8.06 -21.56 -9.98
C LYS A 265 8.19 -20.53 -11.11
N HIS A 266 7.15 -19.69 -11.33
CA HIS A 266 7.08 -18.79 -12.48
C HIS A 266 7.46 -17.34 -12.19
N TYR A 267 7.38 -16.91 -10.93
CA TYR A 267 7.59 -15.51 -10.52
C TYR A 267 8.50 -15.38 -9.30
N SER A 268 9.43 -16.34 -9.09
CA SER A 268 10.29 -16.40 -7.90
C SER A 268 11.04 -15.10 -7.60
N GLU A 269 11.46 -14.39 -8.63
CA GLU A 269 12.21 -13.13 -8.52
C GLU A 269 11.36 -12.00 -7.91
N PHE A 270 10.09 -11.98 -8.25
CA PHE A 270 9.13 -10.95 -7.81
C PHE A 270 8.36 -11.33 -6.55
N LEU A 271 8.28 -12.64 -6.26
CA LEU A 271 7.48 -13.15 -5.14
C LEU A 271 8.15 -12.82 -3.80
N LEU A 272 7.39 -12.20 -2.90
CA LEU A 272 7.82 -12.04 -1.51
C LEU A 272 7.76 -13.39 -0.78
N LYS A 273 8.72 -13.61 0.12
CA LYS A 273 8.78 -14.80 0.96
C LYS A 273 7.62 -14.81 1.96
N HIS A 274 7.34 -13.64 2.53
CA HIS A 274 6.27 -13.47 3.49
C HIS A 274 4.91 -13.36 2.79
N VAL A 275 3.91 -14.01 3.39
CA VAL A 275 2.52 -13.99 2.93
C VAL A 275 1.65 -13.29 3.95
N ILE A 276 0.54 -12.70 3.51
CA ILE A 276 -0.47 -12.17 4.41
C ILE A 276 -1.51 -13.27 4.59
N ARG A 277 -1.58 -13.84 5.79
CA ARG A 277 -2.52 -14.92 6.13
C ARG A 277 -3.96 -14.42 6.17
N GLN A 278 -4.88 -15.31 5.89
CA GLN A 278 -6.31 -15.04 6.06
C GLN A 278 -6.57 -14.61 7.51
N CYS A 279 -7.10 -13.39 7.68
CA CYS A 279 -7.33 -12.79 9.00
C CYS A 279 -8.61 -11.96 8.96
N THR A 280 -9.58 -12.31 9.81
CA THR A 280 -10.88 -11.61 9.92
C THR A 280 -10.72 -10.16 10.41
N LYS A 281 -9.59 -9.84 11.05
CA LYS A 281 -9.30 -8.48 11.54
C LYS A 281 -9.20 -7.45 10.42
N PHE A 282 -8.82 -7.85 9.19
CA PHE A 282 -8.87 -6.92 8.05
C PHE A 282 -10.29 -6.48 7.72
N ALA A 283 -11.26 -7.41 7.71
CA ALA A 283 -12.66 -7.08 7.45
C ALA A 283 -13.25 -6.22 8.58
N GLN A 284 -12.93 -6.54 9.84
CA GLN A 284 -13.37 -5.75 10.98
C GLN A 284 -12.78 -4.33 10.96
N ALA A 285 -11.47 -4.18 10.72
CA ALA A 285 -10.80 -2.89 10.59
C ALA A 285 -11.40 -2.06 9.45
N SER A 286 -11.64 -2.68 8.29
CA SER A 286 -12.26 -2.03 7.13
C SER A 286 -13.68 -1.54 7.43
N SER A 287 -14.48 -2.29 8.20
CA SER A 287 -15.84 -1.86 8.59
C SER A 287 -15.82 -0.67 9.55
N GLU A 288 -14.77 -0.51 10.34
CA GLU A 288 -14.58 0.63 11.23
C GLU A 288 -13.86 1.81 10.53
N GLY A 289 -13.46 1.66 9.27
CA GLY A 289 -12.78 2.72 8.52
C GLY A 289 -11.38 3.05 9.06
N ILE A 290 -10.65 2.05 9.59
CA ILE A 290 -9.29 2.22 10.13
C ILE A 290 -8.34 1.13 9.64
N PRO A 291 -7.02 1.39 9.56
CA PRO A 291 -6.02 0.38 9.21
C PRO A 291 -5.88 -0.69 10.28
N ILE A 292 -5.40 -1.90 9.91
CA ILE A 292 -5.29 -3.05 10.82
C ILE A 292 -4.41 -2.76 12.05
N PHE A 293 -3.36 -1.95 11.92
CA PHE A 293 -2.49 -1.57 13.05
C PHE A 293 -3.19 -0.66 14.06
N ALA A 294 -4.15 0.15 13.61
CA ALA A 294 -4.99 0.96 14.47
C ALA A 294 -6.08 0.13 15.15
N TYR A 295 -6.56 -0.93 14.47
CA TYR A 295 -7.60 -1.81 14.97
C TYR A 295 -7.06 -2.86 15.96
N ASP A 296 -6.06 -3.63 15.53
CA ASP A 296 -5.45 -4.72 16.31
C ASP A 296 -4.00 -4.96 15.82
N ALA A 297 -3.06 -4.23 16.42
CA ALA A 297 -1.65 -4.28 16.04
C ALA A 297 -0.97 -5.63 16.40
N ASP A 298 -1.54 -6.40 17.32
CA ASP A 298 -1.03 -7.73 17.71
C ASP A 298 -1.61 -8.86 16.86
N SER A 299 -2.56 -8.55 15.95
CA SER A 299 -3.19 -9.53 15.07
C SER A 299 -2.18 -10.16 14.09
N LYS A 300 -2.49 -11.39 13.66
CA LYS A 300 -1.70 -12.07 12.64
C LYS A 300 -1.55 -11.24 11.36
N GLY A 301 -2.62 -10.55 10.95
CA GLY A 301 -2.59 -9.70 9.76
C GLY A 301 -1.63 -8.52 9.91
N ALA A 302 -1.60 -7.84 11.06
CA ALA A 302 -0.66 -6.75 11.32
C ALA A 302 0.80 -7.26 11.35
N GLN A 303 1.04 -8.41 11.97
CA GLN A 303 2.37 -9.05 11.99
C GLN A 303 2.84 -9.41 10.57
N ASP A 304 1.93 -9.93 9.72
CA ASP A 304 2.25 -10.30 8.36
C ASP A 304 2.56 -9.05 7.50
N ILE A 305 1.79 -7.96 7.64
CA ILE A 305 2.10 -6.68 6.97
C ILE A 305 3.47 -6.15 7.43
N GLN A 306 3.81 -6.26 8.73
CA GLN A 306 5.13 -5.87 9.22
C GLN A 306 6.23 -6.69 8.56
N ALA A 307 6.08 -8.01 8.47
CA ALA A 307 7.06 -8.89 7.84
C ALA A 307 7.24 -8.58 6.34
N VAL A 308 6.13 -8.32 5.62
CA VAL A 308 6.15 -7.86 4.22
C VAL A 308 6.91 -6.54 4.10
N LEU A 309 6.61 -5.57 4.98
CA LEU A 309 7.27 -4.26 4.96
C LEU A 309 8.77 -4.38 5.21
N ASP A 310 9.18 -5.21 6.17
CA ASP A 310 10.61 -5.42 6.48
C ASP A 310 11.34 -6.10 5.32
N GLU A 311 10.71 -7.10 4.67
CA GLU A 311 11.28 -7.73 3.48
C GLU A 311 11.43 -6.74 2.31
N VAL A 312 10.40 -5.93 2.05
CA VAL A 312 10.44 -4.89 1.02
C VAL A 312 11.55 -3.89 1.28
N ARG A 313 11.66 -3.39 2.52
CA ARG A 313 12.72 -2.43 2.88
C ARG A 313 14.12 -3.00 2.70
N ALA A 314 14.30 -4.28 3.00
CA ALA A 314 15.58 -4.97 2.76
C ALA A 314 15.88 -5.09 1.26
N ARG A 315 14.89 -5.36 0.41
CA ARG A 315 15.06 -5.48 -1.04
C ARG A 315 15.27 -4.14 -1.74
N ILE A 316 14.62 -3.07 -1.29
CA ILE A 316 14.76 -1.71 -1.87
C ILE A 316 16.19 -1.16 -1.73
N GLY A 317 16.97 -1.65 -0.76
CA GLY A 317 18.39 -1.31 -0.60
C GLY A 317 19.29 -1.95 -1.66
N ASP A 318 18.78 -2.94 -2.42
CA ASP A 318 19.55 -3.70 -3.42
C ASP A 318 18.80 -3.68 -4.77
N PRO A 319 19.06 -2.69 -5.66
CA PRO A 319 18.32 -2.55 -6.92
C PRO A 319 18.62 -3.74 -7.84
N VAL A 320 17.69 -4.67 -7.91
CA VAL A 320 17.70 -5.76 -8.89
C VAL A 320 17.39 -5.18 -10.26
N LYS A 321 18.33 -5.22 -11.20
CA LYS A 321 18.06 -4.91 -12.61
C LYS A 321 17.00 -5.89 -13.12
N LEU A 322 15.82 -5.40 -13.42
CA LEU A 322 14.74 -6.17 -14.03
C LEU A 322 15.19 -6.74 -15.38
N LYS A 323 15.52 -8.02 -15.42
CA LYS A 323 15.46 -8.81 -16.63
C LYS A 323 14.10 -9.52 -16.59
N LEU A 324 13.11 -8.96 -17.26
CA LEU A 324 11.88 -9.69 -17.56
C LEU A 324 12.29 -10.89 -18.43
N ALA A 325 12.27 -12.07 -17.83
CA ALA A 325 12.40 -13.30 -18.60
C ALA A 325 11.18 -13.31 -19.54
N SER A 326 11.43 -13.44 -20.85
CA SER A 326 10.38 -13.70 -21.83
C SER A 326 9.49 -14.80 -21.27
N ALA A 327 8.21 -14.52 -21.07
CA ALA A 327 7.25 -15.51 -20.57
C ALA A 327 7.28 -16.69 -21.55
N GLY A 328 7.94 -17.76 -21.15
CA GLY A 328 7.95 -19.00 -21.92
C GLY A 328 6.51 -19.48 -22.12
N ASP A 329 6.21 -19.99 -23.29
CA ASP A 329 4.91 -20.51 -23.76
C ASP A 329 4.32 -21.67 -22.93
N ASP A 330 4.90 -21.99 -21.77
CA ASP A 330 4.50 -23.09 -20.89
C ASP A 330 3.60 -22.65 -19.70
N ALA A 331 2.54 -21.88 -19.98
CA ALA A 331 1.45 -21.78 -19.03
C ALA A 331 0.64 -23.10 -19.09
N PRO A 332 0.33 -23.78 -17.96
CA PRO A 332 -0.44 -25.01 -17.99
C PRO A 332 -1.84 -24.72 -18.55
N MET A 333 -2.09 -25.20 -19.76
CA MET A 333 -3.43 -25.26 -20.35
C MET A 333 -4.34 -26.01 -19.38
N GLY A 334 -5.40 -25.30 -18.92
CA GLY A 334 -6.41 -25.85 -18.03
C GLY A 334 -6.90 -27.18 -18.51
N ALA A 335 -7.06 -28.10 -17.56
CA ALA A 335 -7.62 -29.43 -17.79
C ALA A 335 -8.92 -29.31 -18.60
N ARG A 336 -8.91 -29.89 -19.81
CA ARG A 336 -10.10 -30.10 -20.63
C ARG A 336 -11.13 -30.84 -19.80
N ALA A 337 -12.23 -30.20 -19.45
CA ALA A 337 -13.44 -30.86 -19.04
C ALA A 337 -13.86 -31.78 -20.19
N LYS A 338 -13.75 -33.09 -20.00
CA LYS A 338 -14.35 -34.10 -20.88
C LYS A 338 -15.87 -33.96 -20.71
N ALA A 339 -16.51 -33.26 -21.64
CA ALA A 339 -17.92 -33.46 -21.87
C ALA A 339 -18.06 -34.74 -22.68
N THR A 340 -18.39 -35.83 -22.02
CA THR A 340 -18.94 -37.03 -22.65
C THR A 340 -20.38 -36.68 -23.04
N ALA A 341 -20.57 -36.43 -24.33
CA ALA A 341 -21.89 -36.52 -24.93
C ALA A 341 -22.14 -38.02 -25.19
N GLU A 342 -22.97 -38.63 -24.38
CA GLU A 342 -23.66 -39.85 -24.75
C GLU A 342 -24.95 -39.49 -25.51
N THR A 343 -24.89 -39.70 -26.83
CA THR A 343 -26.04 -39.83 -27.69
C THR A 343 -26.52 -41.27 -27.60
N THR A 344 -27.78 -41.47 -27.23
CA THR A 344 -28.44 -42.74 -27.50
C THR A 344 -29.91 -42.50 -27.81
N ARG A 345 -30.25 -42.86 -29.03
CA ARG A 345 -31.54 -43.35 -29.60
C ARG A 345 -32.85 -42.90 -28.93
#